data_bd4c80298f99bfc446d920fab0006df1
#
_entry.id   bd4c80298f99bfc446d920fab0006df1
#
_cell.length_a   1.000
_cell.length_b   1.000
_cell.length_c   1.000
_cell.angle_alpha   90.00
_cell.angle_beta   90.00
_cell.angle_gamma   90.00
#
_symmetry.space_group_name_H-M   'P 1'
#
loop_
_entity.id
_entity.type
_entity.pdbx_description
1 polymer ?
#
loop_
_entity_poly.entity_id
_entity_poly.type
_entity_poly.pdbx_seq_one_letter_code
_entity_poly.pdbx_strand_id
1 'polypeptide(L)'
;ISALNLLKQKKIPTVSIFLTGRPLWVTREINLSDSFVVAWLPGTESRGMTDVLFHDGKNDYDFSGKLPFSWPRNTKQANLNYFDATSNPLFNFGYGLTYKEKIFINNLDEGENSEQKIDSIELMNGTINDKFIGFIRESNLAEVQISSNKVSSQNDLISIDLIDVNIQDDTLKINVQKSEYLNSFFLLSKEILDLSSLSDGYINLNARVNDMDGEVKYILSCGVGCFPVVDLTKFLQISEDFKDYSIPLKCFTNYSNLDLTKVNLPMYLATQGPLDIDISKAN
;
A
#
# COMPACT_ATOMS: atom_id res chain seq x y z
N ILE A 1 -18.53 -1.56 -10.84
CA ILE A 1 -18.38 -3.01 -11.15
C ILE A 1 -19.69 -3.77 -10.87
N SER A 2 -20.35 -3.62 -9.71
CA SER A 2 -21.60 -4.34 -9.40
C SER A 2 -22.69 -4.12 -10.45
N ALA A 3 -22.89 -2.88 -10.94
CA ALA A 3 -23.84 -2.57 -12.00
C ALA A 3 -23.47 -3.26 -13.33
N LEU A 4 -22.21 -3.22 -13.75
CA LEU A 4 -21.73 -3.87 -14.97
C LEU A 4 -21.93 -5.39 -14.90
N ASN A 5 -21.62 -6.02 -13.76
CA ASN A 5 -21.90 -7.44 -13.55
C ASN A 5 -23.38 -7.79 -13.72
N LEU A 6 -24.26 -6.97 -13.15
CA LEU A 6 -25.70 -7.17 -13.28
C LEU A 6 -26.18 -7.05 -14.74
N LEU A 7 -25.68 -6.06 -15.48
CA LEU A 7 -26.01 -5.88 -16.91
C LEU A 7 -25.52 -7.07 -17.72
N LYS A 8 -24.30 -7.53 -17.50
CA LYS A 8 -23.73 -8.69 -18.17
C LYS A 8 -24.52 -9.98 -17.88
N GLN A 9 -24.90 -10.22 -16.62
CA GLN A 9 -25.74 -11.36 -16.24
C GLN A 9 -27.11 -11.33 -16.96
N LYS A 10 -27.68 -10.13 -17.12
CA LYS A 10 -28.95 -9.92 -17.83
C LYS A 10 -28.79 -9.88 -19.36
N LYS A 11 -27.57 -10.02 -19.88
CA LYS A 11 -27.25 -9.94 -21.32
C LYS A 11 -27.72 -8.63 -21.97
N ILE A 12 -27.63 -7.51 -21.23
CA ILE A 12 -27.94 -6.18 -21.74
C ILE A 12 -26.68 -5.62 -22.39
N PRO A 13 -26.69 -5.28 -23.69
CA PRO A 13 -25.56 -4.68 -24.37
C PRO A 13 -25.12 -3.39 -23.65
N THR A 14 -23.84 -3.29 -23.36
CA THR A 14 -23.31 -2.22 -22.51
C THR A 14 -22.13 -1.53 -23.16
N VAL A 15 -22.21 -0.21 -23.30
CA VAL A 15 -21.08 0.66 -23.67
C VAL A 15 -20.63 1.42 -22.42
N SER A 16 -19.40 1.21 -22.00
CA SER A 16 -18.80 1.95 -20.89
C SER A 16 -18.05 3.18 -21.39
N ILE A 17 -18.38 4.35 -20.86
CA ILE A 17 -17.69 5.60 -21.15
C ILE A 17 -16.84 5.95 -19.93
N PHE A 18 -15.54 5.97 -20.10
CA PHE A 18 -14.59 6.20 -19.02
C PHE A 18 -14.04 7.63 -19.06
N LEU A 19 -14.39 8.40 -18.05
CA LEU A 19 -13.87 9.74 -17.83
C LEU A 19 -12.63 9.66 -16.94
N THR A 20 -11.50 10.11 -17.43
CA THR A 20 -10.22 10.02 -16.70
C THR A 20 -9.24 11.08 -17.16
N GLY A 21 -8.39 11.56 -16.25
CA GLY A 21 -7.26 12.45 -16.58
C GLY A 21 -5.96 11.70 -16.93
N ARG A 22 -5.94 10.37 -16.76
CA ARG A 22 -4.75 9.53 -17.03
C ARG A 22 -5.14 8.10 -17.33
N PRO A 23 -4.30 7.28 -17.99
CA PRO A 23 -4.50 5.85 -18.08
C PRO A 23 -4.56 5.20 -16.69
N LEU A 24 -5.52 4.32 -16.49
CA LEU A 24 -5.69 3.53 -15.27
C LEU A 24 -5.92 2.07 -15.64
N TRP A 25 -5.62 1.16 -14.72
CA TRP A 25 -5.98 -0.23 -14.89
C TRP A 25 -7.49 -0.40 -14.73
N VAL A 26 -8.16 -0.77 -15.82
CA VAL A 26 -9.63 -0.92 -15.92
C VAL A 26 -10.00 -2.18 -16.70
N THR A 27 -9.17 -3.20 -16.60
CA THR A 27 -9.34 -4.47 -17.34
C THR A 27 -10.67 -5.16 -17.02
N ARG A 28 -11.13 -5.07 -15.76
CA ARG A 28 -12.45 -5.59 -15.34
C ARG A 28 -13.60 -4.90 -16.05
N GLU A 29 -13.56 -3.58 -16.09
CA GLU A 29 -14.59 -2.78 -16.73
C GLU A 29 -14.62 -3.05 -18.22
N ILE A 30 -13.45 -3.23 -18.87
CA ILE A 30 -13.35 -3.64 -20.28
C ILE A 30 -13.97 -5.01 -20.48
N ASN A 31 -13.62 -6.01 -19.67
CA ASN A 31 -14.17 -7.36 -19.77
C ASN A 31 -15.69 -7.45 -19.54
N LEU A 32 -16.24 -6.54 -18.76
CA LEU A 32 -17.65 -6.48 -18.42
C LEU A 32 -18.48 -5.68 -19.43
N SER A 33 -17.83 -5.01 -20.39
CA SER A 33 -18.46 -4.13 -21.37
C SER A 33 -18.41 -4.75 -22.76
N ASP A 34 -19.43 -4.50 -23.58
CA ASP A 34 -19.41 -4.88 -25.01
C ASP A 34 -18.59 -3.87 -25.84
N SER A 35 -18.52 -2.63 -25.37
CA SER A 35 -17.63 -1.60 -25.89
C SER A 35 -17.11 -0.72 -24.76
N PHE A 36 -15.88 -0.25 -24.91
CA PHE A 36 -15.24 0.62 -23.93
C PHE A 36 -14.66 1.87 -24.58
N VAL A 37 -15.10 3.05 -24.17
CA VAL A 37 -14.73 4.34 -24.74
C VAL A 37 -14.02 5.19 -23.70
N VAL A 38 -12.82 5.66 -24.00
CA VAL A 38 -12.08 6.61 -23.16
C VAL A 38 -12.37 8.03 -23.66
N ALA A 39 -13.08 8.80 -22.87
CA ALA A 39 -13.49 10.16 -23.23
C ALA A 39 -12.61 11.25 -22.60
N TRP A 40 -11.57 10.87 -21.84
CA TRP A 40 -10.71 11.79 -21.10
C TRP A 40 -11.51 12.76 -20.21
N LEU A 41 -11.19 14.05 -20.27
CA LEU A 41 -11.86 15.11 -19.52
C LEU A 41 -12.52 16.11 -20.51
N PRO A 42 -13.72 15.81 -21.01
CA PRO A 42 -14.34 16.60 -22.10
C PRO A 42 -14.78 18.00 -21.66
N GLY A 43 -14.85 18.30 -20.36
CA GLY A 43 -15.28 19.60 -19.85
C GLY A 43 -16.66 20.01 -20.37
N THR A 44 -16.76 21.17 -20.97
CA THR A 44 -18.01 21.71 -21.56
C THR A 44 -18.39 21.08 -22.90
N GLU A 45 -17.46 20.35 -23.53
CA GLU A 45 -17.63 19.78 -24.89
C GLU A 45 -18.17 18.33 -24.85
N SER A 46 -18.86 17.96 -23.78
CA SER A 46 -19.44 16.61 -23.60
C SER A 46 -20.41 16.21 -24.73
N ARG A 47 -20.98 17.18 -25.46
CA ARG A 47 -21.82 16.91 -26.62
C ARG A 47 -21.09 16.15 -27.71
N GLY A 48 -19.80 16.40 -27.93
CA GLY A 48 -18.99 15.66 -28.92
C GLY A 48 -18.93 14.16 -28.68
N MET A 49 -19.10 13.70 -27.40
CA MET A 49 -19.21 12.27 -27.12
C MET A 49 -20.51 11.67 -27.69
N THR A 50 -21.63 12.38 -27.55
CA THR A 50 -22.91 11.91 -28.07
C THR A 50 -22.90 11.90 -29.59
N ASP A 51 -22.26 12.87 -30.23
CA ASP A 51 -22.19 12.97 -31.68
C ASP A 51 -21.42 11.81 -32.30
N VAL A 52 -20.42 11.25 -31.59
CA VAL A 52 -19.65 10.07 -32.03
C VAL A 52 -20.37 8.77 -31.67
N LEU A 53 -21.09 8.70 -30.54
CA LEU A 53 -21.73 7.48 -30.05
C LEU A 53 -23.10 7.19 -30.70
N PHE A 54 -23.81 8.24 -31.15
CA PHE A 54 -25.16 8.11 -31.68
C PHE A 54 -25.24 8.72 -33.09
N HIS A 55 -25.71 7.90 -34.04
CA HIS A 55 -26.04 8.38 -35.39
C HIS A 55 -27.35 9.14 -35.41
N ASP A 56 -27.31 10.40 -35.79
CA ASP A 56 -28.52 11.21 -35.99
C ASP A 56 -29.05 11.17 -37.46
N GLY A 57 -28.36 10.43 -38.32
CA GLY A 57 -28.66 10.31 -39.74
C GLY A 57 -28.28 11.53 -40.59
N LYS A 58 -27.63 12.53 -39.99
CA LYS A 58 -27.19 13.76 -40.69
C LYS A 58 -25.69 13.91 -40.74
N ASN A 59 -25.00 13.49 -39.69
CA ASN A 59 -23.56 13.57 -39.58
C ASN A 59 -23.00 12.21 -39.14
N ASP A 60 -22.07 11.68 -39.92
CA ASP A 60 -21.37 10.44 -39.62
C ASP A 60 -20.00 10.78 -38.99
N TYR A 61 -19.99 10.98 -37.68
CA TYR A 61 -18.74 11.15 -36.96
C TYR A 61 -18.16 9.78 -36.60
N ASP A 62 -16.87 9.60 -36.78
CA ASP A 62 -16.14 8.40 -36.43
C ASP A 62 -15.11 8.68 -35.32
N PHE A 63 -14.67 7.65 -34.64
CA PHE A 63 -13.57 7.75 -33.70
C PHE A 63 -12.25 7.94 -34.45
N SER A 64 -11.55 9.04 -34.15
CA SER A 64 -10.22 9.35 -34.71
C SER A 64 -9.14 9.43 -33.63
N GLY A 65 -9.55 9.46 -32.36
CA GLY A 65 -8.65 9.59 -31.22
C GLY A 65 -7.69 8.42 -31.08
N LYS A 66 -6.45 8.73 -30.72
CA LYS A 66 -5.40 7.76 -30.44
C LYS A 66 -4.89 7.97 -29.03
N LEU A 67 -4.51 6.89 -28.34
CA LEU A 67 -3.96 6.97 -26.99
C LEU A 67 -2.67 7.83 -26.97
N PRO A 68 -2.62 8.91 -26.20
CA PRO A 68 -1.42 9.72 -26.05
C PRO A 68 -0.40 9.10 -25.08
N PHE A 69 -0.76 7.97 -24.45
CA PHE A 69 0.07 7.22 -23.49
C PHE A 69 -0.16 5.72 -23.70
N SER A 70 0.80 4.91 -23.30
CA SER A 70 0.60 3.48 -23.18
C SER A 70 -0.39 3.17 -22.05
N TRP A 71 -1.27 2.18 -22.23
CA TRP A 71 -2.30 1.82 -21.24
C TRP A 71 -1.83 0.66 -20.37
N PRO A 72 -1.94 0.74 -19.04
CA PRO A 72 -1.44 -0.29 -18.14
C PRO A 72 -2.18 -1.61 -18.26
N ARG A 73 -1.44 -2.71 -18.27
CA ARG A 73 -1.98 -4.08 -18.27
C ARG A 73 -2.36 -4.55 -16.87
N ASN A 74 -1.67 -4.04 -15.84
CA ASN A 74 -1.89 -4.40 -14.45
C ASN A 74 -1.63 -3.21 -13.52
N THR A 75 -1.97 -3.35 -12.26
CA THR A 75 -1.84 -2.30 -11.24
C THR A 75 -0.39 -1.89 -10.93
N LYS A 76 0.59 -2.75 -11.22
CA LYS A 76 2.02 -2.48 -10.97
C LYS A 76 2.65 -1.59 -12.05
N GLN A 77 1.99 -1.41 -13.18
CA GLN A 77 2.46 -0.57 -14.28
C GLN A 77 2.06 0.90 -14.11
N ALA A 78 2.39 1.51 -12.97
CA ALA A 78 2.09 2.92 -12.70
C ALA A 78 2.90 3.87 -13.60
N ASN A 79 4.13 3.50 -13.96
CA ASN A 79 5.06 4.28 -14.78
C ASN A 79 5.29 3.55 -16.11
N LEU A 80 4.46 3.84 -17.11
CA LEU A 80 4.61 3.34 -18.47
C LEU A 80 5.14 4.47 -19.36
N ASN A 81 6.41 4.40 -19.71
CA ASN A 81 7.01 5.33 -20.66
C ASN A 81 7.03 4.72 -22.06
N TYR A 82 6.81 5.55 -23.08
CA TYR A 82 6.83 5.15 -24.48
C TYR A 82 8.14 4.46 -24.88
N PHE A 83 9.24 4.86 -24.24
CA PHE A 83 10.60 4.38 -24.56
C PHE A 83 11.02 3.12 -23.79
N ASP A 84 10.21 2.63 -22.87
CA ASP A 84 10.55 1.43 -22.09
C ASP A 84 10.31 0.18 -22.94
N ALA A 85 11.37 -0.32 -23.56
CA ALA A 85 11.34 -1.49 -24.44
C ALA A 85 10.86 -2.79 -23.70
N THR A 86 10.94 -2.81 -22.38
CA THR A 86 10.50 -3.93 -21.53
C THR A 86 9.06 -3.79 -21.04
N SER A 87 8.43 -2.64 -21.25
CA SER A 87 7.03 -2.43 -20.87
C SER A 87 6.14 -3.26 -21.80
N ASN A 88 5.29 -4.13 -21.24
CA ASN A 88 4.27 -4.86 -21.98
C ASN A 88 2.89 -4.26 -21.62
N PRO A 89 2.53 -3.10 -22.20
CA PRO A 89 1.27 -2.43 -21.89
C PRO A 89 0.06 -3.23 -22.41
N LEU A 90 -1.13 -2.93 -21.89
CA LEU A 90 -2.36 -3.50 -22.41
C LEU A 90 -2.63 -2.97 -23.82
N PHE A 91 -2.52 -1.67 -24.01
CA PHE A 91 -2.57 -1.01 -25.30
C PHE A 91 -1.37 -0.07 -25.47
N ASN A 92 -0.75 -0.09 -26.62
CA ASN A 92 0.40 0.74 -26.91
C ASN A 92 0.01 2.21 -27.13
N PHE A 93 0.96 3.10 -26.97
CA PHE A 93 0.87 4.48 -27.47
C PHE A 93 0.36 4.47 -28.92
N GLY A 94 -0.55 5.39 -29.24
CA GLY A 94 -1.14 5.50 -30.57
C GLY A 94 -2.26 4.50 -30.86
N TYR A 95 -2.62 3.60 -29.92
CA TYR A 95 -3.76 2.69 -30.11
C TYR A 95 -5.08 3.49 -30.12
N GLY A 96 -6.00 3.07 -30.96
CA GLY A 96 -7.35 3.61 -31.05
C GLY A 96 -8.05 3.04 -32.28
N LEU A 97 -9.31 2.69 -32.12
CA LEU A 97 -10.15 2.05 -33.15
C LEU A 97 -11.07 3.07 -33.80
N THR A 98 -11.57 2.70 -34.97
CA THR A 98 -12.63 3.41 -35.71
C THR A 98 -13.83 2.46 -35.89
N TYR A 99 -14.96 2.96 -36.35
CA TYR A 99 -16.10 2.08 -36.65
C TYR A 99 -15.83 1.10 -37.80
N LYS A 100 -14.78 1.32 -38.60
CA LYS A 100 -14.37 0.43 -39.66
C LYS A 100 -13.60 -0.78 -39.15
N GLU A 101 -12.99 -0.68 -38.01
CA GLU A 101 -12.15 -1.73 -37.41
C GLU A 101 -12.97 -2.53 -36.40
N LYS A 102 -13.30 -3.78 -36.73
CA LYS A 102 -14.01 -4.70 -35.83
C LYS A 102 -13.00 -5.61 -35.14
N ILE A 103 -12.47 -5.16 -34.02
CA ILE A 103 -11.55 -5.94 -33.19
C ILE A 103 -12.32 -6.41 -31.95
N PHE A 104 -12.41 -7.73 -31.80
CA PHE A 104 -12.93 -8.32 -30.57
C PHE A 104 -11.77 -8.63 -29.64
N ILE A 105 -11.79 -8.03 -28.49
CA ILE A 105 -10.84 -8.31 -27.42
C ILE A 105 -11.42 -9.50 -26.63
N ASN A 106 -10.71 -10.63 -26.65
CA ASN A 106 -11.05 -11.77 -25.80
C ASN A 106 -10.87 -11.39 -24.34
N ASN A 107 -11.42 -12.18 -23.39
CA ASN A 107 -11.26 -11.95 -21.97
C ASN A 107 -9.79 -11.64 -21.63
N LEU A 108 -9.59 -10.41 -21.23
CA LEU A 108 -8.29 -9.93 -20.77
C LEU A 108 -7.99 -10.53 -19.39
N ASP A 109 -6.73 -10.86 -19.16
CA ASP A 109 -6.29 -11.29 -17.85
C ASP A 109 -6.45 -10.12 -16.87
N GLU A 110 -7.33 -10.28 -15.89
CA GLU A 110 -7.61 -9.27 -14.88
C GLU A 110 -6.50 -9.17 -13.83
N GLY A 111 -5.53 -10.08 -13.88
CA GLY A 111 -4.33 -10.05 -13.02
C GLY A 111 -4.61 -10.23 -11.52
N GLU A 112 -5.87 -10.31 -11.13
CA GLU A 112 -6.28 -10.43 -9.72
C GLU A 112 -6.42 -11.86 -9.23
N ASN A 113 -6.41 -12.86 -10.12
CA ASN A 113 -6.41 -14.26 -9.72
C ASN A 113 -5.02 -14.86 -9.50
N SER A 114 -3.95 -14.15 -9.78
CA SER A 114 -2.79 -14.32 -8.95
C SER A 114 -3.17 -13.68 -7.61
N GLU A 115 -3.43 -14.45 -6.58
CA GLU A 115 -3.22 -14.02 -5.20
C GLU A 115 -2.16 -12.92 -5.27
N GLN A 116 -2.52 -11.68 -4.89
CA GLN A 116 -1.50 -10.64 -4.76
C GLN A 116 -0.53 -11.27 -3.78
N LYS A 117 0.54 -11.88 -4.30
CA LYS A 117 1.71 -12.05 -3.48
C LYS A 117 2.02 -10.65 -3.04
N ILE A 118 1.62 -10.35 -1.82
CA ILE A 118 2.02 -9.15 -1.16
C ILE A 118 3.52 -9.30 -1.06
N ASP A 119 4.26 -8.64 -1.96
CA ASP A 119 5.72 -8.74 -1.98
C ASP A 119 6.30 -7.96 -0.78
N SER A 120 5.55 -7.00 -0.24
CA SER A 120 5.87 -6.26 0.98
C SER A 120 4.67 -5.44 1.46
N ILE A 121 4.62 -5.15 2.76
CA ILE A 121 3.67 -4.21 3.37
C ILE A 121 4.48 -3.05 3.93
N GLU A 122 4.31 -1.86 3.37
CA GLU A 122 4.93 -0.65 3.91
C GLU A 122 4.18 -0.23 5.18
N LEU A 123 4.86 -0.32 6.33
CA LEU A 123 4.34 0.09 7.63
C LEU A 123 4.53 1.59 7.85
N MET A 124 5.69 2.10 7.44
CA MET A 124 6.03 3.52 7.49
C MET A 124 7.15 3.85 6.49
N ASN A 125 7.15 5.12 6.05
CA ASN A 125 8.18 5.71 5.21
C ASN A 125 8.24 7.21 5.53
N GLY A 126 9.12 7.57 6.46
CA GLY A 126 9.10 8.86 7.17
C GLY A 126 7.92 8.96 8.13
N THR A 127 6.71 8.84 7.64
CA THR A 127 5.47 8.85 8.42
C THR A 127 4.80 7.48 8.46
N ILE A 128 3.92 7.27 9.44
CA ILE A 128 3.12 6.04 9.54
C ILE A 128 2.18 5.97 8.33
N ASN A 129 2.17 4.82 7.65
CA ASN A 129 1.28 4.59 6.52
C ASN A 129 -0.20 4.68 6.97
N ASP A 130 -1.05 5.24 6.13
CA ASP A 130 -2.46 5.51 6.42
C ASP A 130 -3.32 4.28 6.73
N LYS A 131 -2.84 3.08 6.41
CA LYS A 131 -3.47 1.80 6.77
C LYS A 131 -3.34 1.47 8.26
N PHE A 132 -2.49 2.17 8.99
CA PHE A 132 -2.19 1.92 10.40
C PHE A 132 -2.54 3.11 11.27
N ILE A 133 -2.70 2.83 12.56
CA ILE A 133 -2.81 3.84 13.61
C ILE A 133 -1.67 3.59 14.58
N GLY A 134 -0.85 4.61 14.83
CA GLY A 134 0.25 4.53 15.77
C GLY A 134 -0.18 4.84 17.20
N PHE A 135 0.38 4.12 18.14
CA PHE A 135 0.17 4.30 19.57
C PHE A 135 1.47 4.18 20.35
N ILE A 136 1.53 4.89 21.45
CA ILE A 136 2.49 4.64 22.52
C ILE A 136 1.76 4.23 23.79
N ARG A 137 2.41 3.40 24.61
CA ARG A 137 1.87 2.98 25.88
C ARG A 137 2.99 2.89 26.92
N GLU A 138 2.75 3.53 28.04
CA GLU A 138 3.60 3.48 29.21
C GLU A 138 3.05 2.45 30.18
N SER A 139 3.77 1.34 30.36
CA SER A 139 3.39 0.28 31.30
C SER A 139 1.93 -0.18 31.13
N ASN A 140 1.17 -0.09 32.22
CA ASN A 140 -0.25 -0.46 32.28
C ASN A 140 -1.19 0.76 32.13
N LEU A 141 -0.64 1.94 31.77
CA LEU A 141 -1.45 3.13 31.55
C LEU A 141 -2.20 3.07 30.23
N ALA A 142 -3.11 4.02 30.04
CA ALA A 142 -3.86 4.15 28.79
C ALA A 142 -2.94 4.38 27.59
N GLU A 143 -3.32 3.84 26.46
CA GLU A 143 -2.65 4.06 25.18
C GLU A 143 -2.87 5.51 24.72
N VAL A 144 -1.81 6.11 24.20
CA VAL A 144 -1.85 7.45 23.60
C VAL A 144 -1.68 7.31 22.10
N GLN A 145 -2.69 7.73 21.34
CA GLN A 145 -2.63 7.71 19.89
C GLN A 145 -1.68 8.80 19.38
N ILE A 146 -0.88 8.46 18.39
CA ILE A 146 0.00 9.39 17.69
C ILE A 146 -0.86 10.18 16.69
N SER A 147 -1.20 11.41 17.07
CA SER A 147 -2.07 12.31 16.30
C SER A 147 -1.39 13.62 15.88
N SER A 148 -0.12 13.80 16.22
CA SER A 148 0.69 14.96 15.90
C SER A 148 2.16 14.58 15.77
N ASN A 149 2.98 15.51 15.26
CA ASN A 149 4.42 15.31 15.04
C ASN A 149 5.20 15.05 16.34
N LYS A 150 4.65 15.41 17.49
CA LYS A 150 5.25 15.14 18.80
C LYS A 150 4.19 14.64 19.77
N VAL A 151 4.43 13.48 20.36
CA VAL A 151 3.54 12.84 21.34
C VAL A 151 4.38 12.22 22.44
N SER A 152 3.95 12.41 23.69
CA SER A 152 4.55 11.79 24.88
C SER A 152 3.51 11.01 25.67
N SER A 153 3.95 10.00 26.40
CA SER A 153 3.15 9.31 27.41
C SER A 153 2.93 10.19 28.64
N GLN A 154 2.07 9.74 29.55
CA GLN A 154 1.63 10.53 30.70
C GLN A 154 2.76 10.97 31.60
N ASN A 155 3.80 10.15 31.82
CA ASN A 155 4.97 10.46 32.63
C ASN A 155 6.25 10.65 31.82
N ASP A 156 6.12 10.90 30.51
CA ASP A 156 7.22 11.11 29.57
C ASP A 156 8.23 9.95 29.47
N LEU A 157 7.83 8.72 29.87
CA LEU A 157 8.71 7.55 29.79
C LEU A 157 8.87 7.04 28.35
N ILE A 158 7.94 7.37 27.47
CA ILE A 158 8.07 7.14 26.02
C ILE A 158 7.55 8.35 25.25
N SER A 159 8.30 8.78 24.27
CA SER A 159 7.91 9.86 23.36
C SER A 159 8.23 9.52 21.91
N ILE A 160 7.43 10.10 21.04
CA ILE A 160 7.59 10.06 19.58
C ILE A 160 7.77 11.49 19.09
N ASP A 161 8.69 11.67 18.15
CA ASP A 161 8.91 12.93 17.46
C ASP A 161 9.15 12.67 15.98
N LEU A 162 8.48 13.39 15.07
CA LEU A 162 8.83 13.40 13.65
C LEU A 162 9.95 14.42 13.47
N ILE A 163 11.08 13.97 12.97
CA ILE A 163 12.28 14.78 12.78
C ILE A 163 12.68 14.86 11.32
N ASP A 164 13.37 15.93 10.96
CA ASP A 164 13.95 16.16 9.65
C ASP A 164 15.38 15.61 9.62
N VAL A 165 15.66 14.66 8.76
CA VAL A 165 17.03 14.17 8.53
C VAL A 165 17.51 14.56 7.15
N ASN A 166 16.75 14.30 6.10
CA ASN A 166 17.07 14.67 4.71
C ASN A 166 16.05 15.65 4.16
N ILE A 167 14.77 15.42 4.44
CA ILE A 167 13.64 16.27 4.05
C ILE A 167 12.71 16.43 5.26
N GLN A 168 11.74 17.32 5.14
CA GLN A 168 10.81 17.58 6.23
C GLN A 168 10.03 16.33 6.64
N ASP A 169 9.99 16.04 7.94
CA ASP A 169 9.23 14.96 8.58
C ASP A 169 9.52 13.56 7.96
N ASP A 170 10.79 13.27 7.66
CA ASP A 170 11.19 12.03 6.97
C ASP A 170 11.62 10.89 7.90
N THR A 171 11.53 11.08 9.21
CA THR A 171 12.03 10.12 10.19
C THR A 171 11.22 10.16 11.48
N LEU A 172 10.83 9.00 11.99
CA LEU A 172 10.16 8.82 13.26
C LEU A 172 11.20 8.53 14.34
N LYS A 173 11.38 9.44 15.27
CA LYS A 173 12.21 9.26 16.46
C LYS A 173 11.37 8.66 17.58
N ILE A 174 11.84 7.56 18.18
CA ILE A 174 11.26 6.92 19.36
C ILE A 174 12.26 7.05 20.49
N ASN A 175 11.88 7.70 21.57
CA ASN A 175 12.70 7.80 22.77
C ASN A 175 11.99 7.13 23.94
N VAL A 176 12.65 6.16 24.56
CA VAL A 176 12.16 5.47 25.76
C VAL A 176 13.15 5.66 26.89
N GLN A 177 12.65 6.13 28.01
CA GLN A 177 13.42 6.27 29.24
C GLN A 177 13.50 4.94 30.00
N LYS A 178 14.54 4.76 30.81
CA LYS A 178 14.66 3.57 31.67
C LYS A 178 13.48 3.49 32.65
N SER A 179 12.88 2.30 32.74
CA SER A 179 11.72 2.04 33.59
C SER A 179 11.76 0.63 34.15
N GLU A 180 11.06 0.39 35.26
CA GLU A 180 10.83 -0.98 35.78
C GLU A 180 9.83 -1.76 34.95
N TYR A 181 9.06 -1.09 34.09
CA TYR A 181 7.98 -1.67 33.26
C TYR A 181 8.29 -1.53 31.77
N LEU A 182 7.66 -2.35 30.96
CA LEU A 182 7.75 -2.24 29.50
C LEU A 182 6.99 -1.01 29.02
N ASN A 183 7.66 -0.16 28.29
CA ASN A 183 7.08 0.92 27.50
C ASN A 183 7.10 0.52 26.03
N SER A 184 6.11 0.93 25.28
CA SER A 184 5.92 0.41 23.92
C SER A 184 5.42 1.43 22.91
N PHE A 185 5.88 1.27 21.69
CA PHE A 185 5.35 1.85 20.46
C PHE A 185 4.77 0.74 19.59
N PHE A 186 3.58 0.94 19.02
CA PHE A 186 3.00 -0.06 18.14
C PHE A 186 2.09 0.54 17.06
N LEU A 187 1.94 -0.22 15.99
CA LEU A 187 1.06 0.07 14.87
C LEU A 187 -0.12 -0.91 14.88
N LEU A 188 -1.32 -0.37 15.02
CA LEU A 188 -2.56 -1.13 14.88
C LEU A 188 -3.02 -1.04 13.43
N SER A 189 -3.21 -2.16 12.79
CA SER A 189 -3.79 -2.22 11.45
C SER A 189 -5.30 -1.91 11.49
N LYS A 190 -5.77 -1.09 10.55
CA LYS A 190 -7.20 -0.79 10.40
C LYS A 190 -8.00 -1.98 9.87
N GLU A 191 -7.31 -2.91 9.20
CA GLU A 191 -7.87 -4.16 8.68
C GLU A 191 -6.98 -5.33 9.10
N ILE A 192 -7.54 -6.53 9.17
CA ILE A 192 -6.74 -7.75 9.43
C ILE A 192 -5.82 -8.00 8.23
N LEU A 193 -4.54 -8.19 8.51
CA LEU A 193 -3.52 -8.47 7.50
C LEU A 193 -3.32 -9.97 7.34
N ASP A 194 -3.35 -10.45 6.10
CA ASP A 194 -2.89 -11.78 5.74
C ASP A 194 -1.42 -11.70 5.26
N LEU A 195 -0.50 -12.15 6.11
CA LEU A 195 0.93 -12.21 5.85
C LEU A 195 1.39 -13.62 5.46
N SER A 196 0.48 -14.56 5.21
CA SER A 196 0.82 -15.97 4.95
C SER A 196 1.73 -16.13 3.71
N SER A 197 1.54 -15.28 2.68
CA SER A 197 2.41 -15.25 1.49
C SER A 197 3.83 -14.75 1.77
N LEU A 198 4.05 -14.09 2.91
CA LEU A 198 5.33 -13.54 3.34
C LEU A 198 6.03 -14.39 4.42
N SER A 199 5.57 -15.60 4.68
CA SER A 199 6.10 -16.48 5.75
C SER A 199 7.63 -16.66 5.72
N ASP A 200 8.24 -16.67 4.53
CA ASP A 200 9.69 -16.72 4.33
C ASP A 200 10.33 -15.32 4.19
N GLY A 201 9.57 -14.28 4.41
CA GLY A 201 9.98 -12.88 4.27
C GLY A 201 10.71 -12.33 5.49
N TYR A 202 10.89 -11.02 5.47
CA TYR A 202 11.61 -10.28 6.51
C TYR A 202 10.79 -9.05 6.91
N ILE A 203 10.93 -8.65 8.16
CA ILE A 203 10.64 -7.29 8.60
C ILE A 203 11.91 -6.49 8.36
N ASN A 204 11.82 -5.47 7.53
CA ASN A 204 12.97 -4.61 7.24
C ASN A 204 12.77 -3.25 7.91
N LEU A 205 13.79 -2.79 8.61
CA LEU A 205 13.84 -1.48 9.24
C LEU A 205 15.06 -0.74 8.70
N ASN A 206 14.85 0.46 8.17
CA ASN A 206 15.94 1.41 7.98
C ASN A 206 15.94 2.33 9.19
N ALA A 207 16.93 2.19 10.06
CA ALA A 207 16.95 2.85 11.36
C ALA A 207 18.37 3.24 11.81
N ARG A 208 18.44 4.27 12.66
CA ARG A 208 19.62 4.69 13.39
C ARG A 208 19.37 4.53 14.87
N VAL A 209 20.18 3.73 15.54
CA VAL A 209 20.09 3.52 16.99
C VAL A 209 21.10 4.43 17.66
N ASN A 210 20.59 5.47 18.32
CA ASN A 210 21.43 6.49 19.00
C ASN A 210 21.86 6.02 20.40
N ASP A 211 20.96 5.34 21.12
CA ASP A 211 21.23 4.73 22.44
C ASP A 211 20.34 3.51 22.65
N MET A 212 20.88 2.49 23.33
CA MET A 212 20.17 1.27 23.69
C MET A 212 20.85 0.56 24.85
N ASP A 213 20.14 0.36 25.97
CA ASP A 213 20.61 -0.44 27.11
C ASP A 213 19.46 -1.34 27.61
N GLY A 214 19.64 -2.65 27.45
CA GLY A 214 18.66 -3.66 27.77
C GLY A 214 18.00 -4.30 26.55
N GLU A 215 17.02 -5.17 26.82
CA GLU A 215 16.32 -5.93 25.81
C GLU A 215 15.28 -5.08 25.07
N VAL A 216 15.35 -5.05 23.74
CA VAL A 216 14.31 -4.47 22.89
C VAL A 216 13.55 -5.62 22.22
N LYS A 217 12.25 -5.68 22.47
CA LYS A 217 11.36 -6.72 21.96
C LYS A 217 10.63 -6.24 20.72
N TYR A 218 10.64 -7.05 19.67
CA TYR A 218 9.69 -6.93 18.57
C TYR A 218 8.60 -7.99 18.76
N ILE A 219 7.35 -7.54 18.76
CA ILE A 219 6.18 -8.39 18.97
C ILE A 219 5.27 -8.28 17.75
N LEU A 220 4.81 -9.40 17.25
CA LEU A 220 3.66 -9.45 16.35
C LEU A 220 2.41 -9.78 17.14
N SER A 221 1.22 -9.37 16.67
CA SER A 221 -0.02 -9.86 17.22
C SER A 221 -0.96 -10.34 16.14
N CYS A 222 -1.57 -11.49 16.39
CA CYS A 222 -2.66 -12.06 15.59
C CYS A 222 -3.94 -12.23 16.43
N GLY A 223 -4.12 -11.39 17.45
CA GLY A 223 -5.28 -11.39 18.34
C GLY A 223 -4.98 -11.93 19.73
N VAL A 224 -6.04 -12.21 20.48
CA VAL A 224 -5.94 -12.63 21.87
C VAL A 224 -5.13 -13.91 22.02
N GLY A 225 -4.10 -13.88 22.85
CA GLY A 225 -3.22 -15.03 23.10
C GLY A 225 -2.16 -15.31 22.02
N CYS A 226 -2.06 -14.45 21.01
CA CYS A 226 -1.10 -14.53 19.93
C CYS A 226 -0.15 -13.32 19.95
N PHE A 227 0.98 -13.47 20.66
CA PHE A 227 2.00 -12.43 20.83
C PHE A 227 3.42 -13.00 20.72
N PRO A 228 3.82 -13.57 19.56
CA PRO A 228 5.19 -14.03 19.38
C PRO A 228 6.17 -12.86 19.50
N VAL A 229 7.28 -13.12 20.17
CA VAL A 229 8.29 -12.10 20.53
C VAL A 229 9.63 -12.49 19.95
N VAL A 230 10.32 -11.52 19.38
CA VAL A 230 11.73 -11.65 18.97
C VAL A 230 12.54 -10.59 19.72
N ASP A 231 13.68 -11.02 20.27
CA ASP A 231 14.67 -10.13 20.85
C ASP A 231 15.38 -9.36 19.72
N LEU A 232 14.96 -8.10 19.54
CA LEU A 232 15.47 -7.24 18.50
C LEU A 232 16.90 -6.75 18.78
N THR A 233 17.34 -6.78 20.04
CA THR A 233 18.70 -6.40 20.45
C THR A 233 19.78 -7.17 19.70
N LYS A 234 19.47 -8.39 19.28
CA LYS A 234 20.40 -9.23 18.50
C LYS A 234 20.64 -8.74 17.07
N PHE A 235 19.79 -7.90 16.57
CA PHE A 235 19.86 -7.35 15.21
C PHE A 235 20.34 -5.90 15.21
N LEU A 236 19.96 -5.13 16.22
CA LEU A 236 20.26 -3.69 16.32
C LEU A 236 21.72 -3.44 16.76
N GLN A 237 22.28 -2.34 16.29
CA GLN A 237 23.59 -1.84 16.68
C GLN A 237 23.57 -0.34 16.81
N ILE A 238 24.11 0.20 17.91
CA ILE A 238 24.29 1.64 18.08
C ILE A 238 25.18 2.14 16.94
N SER A 239 24.75 3.21 16.27
CA SER A 239 25.43 3.77 15.11
C SER A 239 25.04 5.23 14.90
N GLU A 240 25.97 6.04 14.42
CA GLU A 240 25.70 7.41 13.96
C GLU A 240 24.96 7.46 12.61
N ASP A 241 25.05 6.38 11.85
CA ASP A 241 24.43 6.25 10.53
C ASP A 241 23.19 5.37 10.54
N PHE A 242 22.26 5.62 9.60
CA PHE A 242 21.15 4.72 9.31
C PHE A 242 21.66 3.39 8.73
N LYS A 243 21.09 2.30 9.21
CA LYS A 243 21.40 0.94 8.75
C LYS A 243 20.12 0.21 8.40
N ASP A 244 20.22 -0.71 7.45
CA ASP A 244 19.16 -1.65 7.11
C ASP A 244 19.25 -2.89 7.99
N TYR A 245 18.18 -3.16 8.73
CA TYR A 245 18.04 -4.35 9.57
C TYR A 245 16.96 -5.24 8.98
N SER A 246 17.25 -6.52 8.81
CA SER A 246 16.30 -7.51 8.28
C SER A 246 16.06 -8.61 9.30
N ILE A 247 14.86 -8.67 9.83
CA ILE A 247 14.44 -9.64 10.86
C ILE A 247 13.58 -10.71 10.17
N PRO A 248 14.05 -11.97 10.05
CA PRO A 248 13.28 -13.01 9.38
C PRO A 248 11.96 -13.29 10.08
N LEU A 249 10.84 -13.31 9.35
CA LEU A 249 9.53 -13.67 9.90
C LEU A 249 9.50 -15.06 10.52
N LYS A 250 10.33 -15.98 10.02
CA LYS A 250 10.50 -17.32 10.62
C LYS A 250 10.97 -17.29 12.09
N CYS A 251 11.60 -16.19 12.56
CA CYS A 251 11.97 -16.04 13.96
C CYS A 251 10.74 -16.00 14.88
N PHE A 252 9.58 -15.56 14.37
CA PHE A 252 8.31 -15.52 15.08
C PHE A 252 7.53 -16.85 14.96
N THR A 253 7.74 -17.62 13.90
CA THR A 253 6.99 -18.86 13.64
C THR A 253 7.36 -20.02 14.57
N ASN A 254 8.43 -19.89 15.35
CA ASN A 254 8.77 -20.84 16.41
C ASN A 254 7.75 -20.83 17.57
N TYR A 255 6.79 -19.91 17.56
CA TYR A 255 5.69 -19.86 18.50
C TYR A 255 4.47 -20.57 17.90
N SER A 256 3.98 -21.61 18.56
CA SER A 256 2.90 -22.48 18.09
C SER A 256 1.56 -21.77 17.80
N ASN A 257 1.42 -20.52 18.20
CA ASN A 257 0.16 -19.77 18.15
C ASN A 257 0.14 -18.67 17.08
N LEU A 258 1.21 -18.50 16.29
CA LEU A 258 1.24 -17.45 15.26
C LEU A 258 0.37 -17.84 14.06
N ASP A 259 -0.68 -17.08 13.83
CA ASP A 259 -1.54 -17.16 12.65
C ASP A 259 -1.28 -15.94 11.75
N LEU A 260 -0.42 -16.10 10.74
CA LEU A 260 -0.06 -15.03 9.81
C LEU A 260 -1.26 -14.57 8.95
N THR A 261 -2.38 -15.30 8.92
CA THR A 261 -3.58 -14.86 8.19
C THR A 261 -4.40 -13.82 8.95
N LYS A 262 -4.05 -13.51 10.20
CA LYS A 262 -4.85 -12.67 11.10
C LYS A 262 -4.04 -11.62 11.86
N VAL A 263 -2.97 -11.12 11.28
CA VAL A 263 -2.12 -10.14 11.95
C VAL A 263 -2.85 -8.79 12.07
N ASN A 264 -2.92 -8.28 13.30
CA ASN A 264 -3.53 -6.98 13.60
C ASN A 264 -2.54 -5.95 14.15
N LEU A 265 -1.42 -6.38 14.75
CA LEU A 265 -0.30 -5.53 15.15
C LEU A 265 0.96 -6.00 14.41
N PRO A 266 1.25 -5.45 13.24
CA PRO A 266 2.42 -5.86 12.45
C PRO A 266 3.73 -5.32 13.00
N MET A 267 3.70 -4.28 13.83
CA MET A 267 4.85 -3.71 14.51
C MET A 267 4.49 -3.34 15.94
N TYR A 268 5.23 -3.91 16.88
CA TYR A 268 5.12 -3.59 18.30
C TYR A 268 6.52 -3.68 18.91
N LEU A 269 7.09 -2.52 19.25
CA LEU A 269 8.37 -2.40 19.94
C LEU A 269 8.13 -2.18 21.40
N ALA A 270 8.78 -2.97 22.25
CA ALA A 270 8.67 -2.85 23.71
C ALA A 270 10.03 -3.00 24.38
N THR A 271 10.32 -2.14 25.36
CA THR A 271 11.54 -2.19 26.14
C THR A 271 11.32 -1.62 27.53
N GLN A 272 12.19 -1.98 28.45
CA GLN A 272 12.33 -1.26 29.75
C GLN A 272 13.32 -0.10 29.63
N GLY A 273 13.95 0.04 28.43
CA GLY A 273 14.84 1.13 28.03
C GLY A 273 16.18 1.20 28.75
N PRO A 274 16.98 2.26 28.51
CA PRO A 274 16.67 3.30 27.54
C PRO A 274 16.75 2.80 26.10
N LEU A 275 16.05 3.49 25.23
CA LEU A 275 16.14 3.31 23.78
C LEU A 275 15.94 4.67 23.10
N ASP A 276 16.87 5.07 22.27
CA ASP A 276 16.74 6.19 21.35
C ASP A 276 16.99 5.69 19.93
N ILE A 277 15.94 5.60 19.13
CA ILE A 277 15.99 5.06 17.78
C ILE A 277 15.22 5.96 16.82
N ASP A 278 15.83 6.24 15.70
CA ASP A 278 15.25 6.95 14.56
C ASP A 278 14.93 5.94 13.47
N ILE A 279 13.68 5.88 13.01
CA ILE A 279 13.23 4.95 11.96
C ILE A 279 12.75 5.76 10.77
N SER A 280 13.46 5.64 9.63
CA SER A 280 13.05 6.30 8.39
C SER A 280 12.10 5.43 7.59
N LYS A 281 12.22 4.08 7.66
CA LYS A 281 11.38 3.15 6.91
C LYS A 281 11.19 1.83 7.65
N ALA A 282 9.98 1.27 7.55
CA ALA A 282 9.64 -0.08 7.99
C ALA A 282 8.70 -0.76 6.99
N ASN A 283 9.00 -2.00 6.61
CA ASN A 283 8.17 -2.79 5.71
C ASN A 283 8.32 -4.30 5.96
#